data_0524ed119c367fcbf8939175d5b3ede0
#
_entry.id   0524ed119c367fcbf8939175d5b3ede0
#
_cell.length_a   1.000
_cell.length_b   1.000
_cell.length_c   1.000
_cell.angle_alpha   90.00
_cell.angle_beta   90.00
_cell.angle_gamma   90.00
#
_symmetry.space_group_name_H-M   'P 1'
#
loop_
_entity.id
_entity.type
_entity.pdbx_description
1 polymer ?
#
loop_
_entity_poly.entity_id
_entity_poly.type
_entity_poly.pdbx_seq_one_letter_code
_entity_poly.pdbx_strand_id
1 'polypeptide(L)'
;LVKGTDIQENVTKVFDLMGGVENVIRKGSTVVLKPNAGHAEPPETSVCTNPEVVRAVIREVKKANPKRIIVAEAAAIGCDTEECFRVSGIAAVAEEEGVELKDIKRDKDLVNVAVRGYRSNIDHVLLPKFLMEADHLINLPILKAHASMVFSGALKNIKGVVQDKVHMQM
;
A
#
# COMPACT_ATOMS: atom_id res chain seq x y z
N LEU A 1 19.25 6.00 3.14
CA LEU A 1 19.04 5.52 1.78
C LEU A 1 19.81 4.21 1.60
N VAL A 2 19.11 3.13 1.24
CA VAL A 2 19.71 1.86 0.82
C VAL A 2 19.75 1.84 -0.71
N LYS A 3 20.86 1.40 -1.29
CA LYS A 3 21.04 1.28 -2.72
C LYS A 3 21.72 -0.04 -3.03
N GLY A 4 21.21 -0.78 -4.00
CA GLY A 4 21.74 -2.08 -4.45
C GLY A 4 20.89 -2.62 -5.59
N THR A 5 21.33 -3.71 -6.18
CA THR A 5 20.66 -4.41 -7.28
C THR A 5 19.76 -5.55 -6.79
N ASP A 6 20.03 -6.13 -5.62
CA ASP A 6 19.20 -7.15 -5.00
C ASP A 6 18.09 -6.51 -4.15
N ILE A 7 16.84 -6.74 -4.55
CA ILE A 7 15.67 -6.14 -3.90
C ILE A 7 15.48 -6.72 -2.49
N GLN A 8 15.61 -8.04 -2.32
CA GLN A 8 15.42 -8.69 -1.03
C GLN A 8 16.48 -8.21 -0.02
N GLU A 9 17.73 -8.16 -0.43
CA GLU A 9 18.83 -7.66 0.41
C GLU A 9 18.62 -6.19 0.81
N ASN A 10 18.20 -5.35 -0.14
CA ASN A 10 17.91 -3.94 0.12
C ASN A 10 16.78 -3.76 1.14
N VAL A 11 15.69 -4.53 1.02
CA VAL A 11 14.55 -4.48 1.94
C VAL A 11 14.97 -4.99 3.32
N THR A 12 15.68 -6.12 3.41
CA THR A 12 16.24 -6.62 4.68
C THR A 12 17.07 -5.54 5.36
N LYS A 13 17.98 -4.91 4.63
CA LYS A 13 18.84 -3.85 5.18
C LYS A 13 18.06 -2.62 5.66
N VAL A 14 16.92 -2.30 5.03
CA VAL A 14 16.05 -1.22 5.53
C VAL A 14 15.49 -1.58 6.90
N PHE A 15 14.98 -2.80 7.10
CA PHE A 15 14.49 -3.25 8.39
C PHE A 15 15.61 -3.33 9.44
N ASP A 16 16.81 -3.78 9.07
CA ASP A 16 17.97 -3.81 9.97
C ASP A 16 18.36 -2.43 10.46
N LEU A 17 18.34 -1.42 9.57
CA LEU A 17 18.61 -0.02 9.92
C LEU A 17 17.53 0.60 10.83
N MET A 18 16.34 0.00 10.87
CA MET A 18 15.26 0.36 11.80
C MET A 18 15.32 -0.42 13.12
N GLY A 19 16.36 -1.23 13.32
CA GLY A 19 16.57 -2.04 14.51
C GLY A 19 16.02 -3.47 14.43
N GLY A 20 15.70 -3.93 13.20
CA GLY A 20 15.10 -5.24 12.94
C GLY A 20 13.59 -5.20 12.82
N VAL A 21 13.05 -6.17 12.08
CA VAL A 21 11.60 -6.23 11.81
C VAL A 21 10.76 -6.38 13.07
N GLU A 22 11.26 -7.09 14.08
CA GLU A 22 10.56 -7.32 15.35
C GLU A 22 10.41 -6.06 16.19
N ASN A 23 11.28 -5.06 15.98
CA ASN A 23 11.12 -3.74 16.61
C ASN A 23 10.08 -2.86 15.88
N VAL A 24 9.78 -3.16 14.61
CA VAL A 24 8.81 -2.42 13.80
C VAL A 24 7.44 -3.07 13.84
N ILE A 25 7.40 -4.40 13.79
CA ILE A 25 6.16 -5.19 13.69
C ILE A 25 5.99 -6.05 14.94
N ARG A 26 4.87 -5.89 15.63
CA ARG A 26 4.56 -6.71 16.82
C ARG A 26 4.12 -8.11 16.39
N LYS A 27 4.59 -9.12 17.12
CA LYS A 27 4.11 -10.50 16.99
C LYS A 27 2.58 -10.55 17.18
N GLY A 28 1.90 -11.31 16.34
CA GLY A 28 0.44 -11.48 16.40
C GLY A 28 -0.37 -10.28 15.89
N SER A 29 0.28 -9.26 15.33
CA SER A 29 -0.38 -8.07 14.78
C SER A 29 -1.01 -8.33 13.41
N THR A 30 -1.94 -7.44 13.02
CA THR A 30 -2.45 -7.30 11.66
C THR A 30 -1.67 -6.22 10.94
N VAL A 31 -1.05 -6.58 9.82
CA VAL A 31 -0.21 -5.68 9.02
C VAL A 31 -0.87 -5.44 7.66
N VAL A 32 -1.06 -4.19 7.27
CA VAL A 32 -1.53 -3.81 5.94
C VAL A 32 -0.34 -3.25 5.14
N LEU A 33 -0.11 -3.80 3.97
CA LEU A 33 0.84 -3.30 2.99
C LEU A 33 0.08 -2.51 1.92
N LYS A 34 0.46 -1.26 1.73
CA LYS A 34 -0.15 -0.35 0.77
C LYS A 34 0.83 -0.04 -0.37
N PRO A 35 0.86 -0.87 -1.45
CA PRO A 35 1.64 -0.55 -2.64
C PRO A 35 1.05 0.64 -3.40
N ASN A 36 1.72 1.09 -4.45
CA ASN A 36 1.14 1.91 -5.50
C ASN A 36 0.70 0.97 -6.64
N ALA A 37 -0.59 0.70 -6.76
CA ALA A 37 -1.21 -0.04 -7.85
C ALA A 37 -2.37 0.78 -8.43
N GLY A 38 -2.07 2.04 -8.80
CA GLY A 38 -3.07 2.99 -9.25
C GLY A 38 -3.55 2.79 -10.69
N HIS A 39 -2.79 2.10 -11.51
CA HIS A 39 -3.05 1.87 -12.93
C HIS A 39 -2.73 0.43 -13.32
N ALA A 40 -3.36 -0.07 -14.37
CA ALA A 40 -3.08 -1.40 -14.94
C ALA A 40 -1.84 -1.31 -15.84
N GLU A 41 -0.66 -1.23 -15.21
CA GLU A 41 0.62 -1.09 -15.89
C GLU A 41 1.58 -2.18 -15.43
N PRO A 42 2.33 -2.81 -16.37
CA PRO A 42 3.26 -3.86 -16.03
C PRO A 42 4.51 -3.32 -15.30
N PRO A 43 5.24 -4.18 -14.57
CA PRO A 43 6.35 -3.76 -13.69
C PRO A 43 7.45 -2.98 -14.42
N GLU A 44 7.71 -3.27 -15.67
CA GLU A 44 8.76 -2.67 -16.50
C GLU A 44 8.55 -1.17 -16.72
N THR A 45 7.30 -0.70 -16.65
CA THR A 45 6.96 0.73 -16.82
C THR A 45 7.33 1.56 -15.61
N SER A 46 7.59 0.94 -14.47
CA SER A 46 7.82 1.61 -13.18
C SER A 46 6.69 2.59 -12.78
N VAL A 47 5.47 2.36 -13.27
CA VAL A 47 4.28 3.15 -12.88
C VAL A 47 3.71 2.66 -11.55
N CYS A 48 3.75 1.34 -11.30
CA CYS A 48 3.31 0.71 -10.06
C CYS A 48 4.50 0.29 -9.20
N THR A 49 4.26 0.03 -7.91
CA THR A 49 5.27 -0.57 -7.04
C THR A 49 5.71 -1.91 -7.63
N ASN A 50 7.02 -2.11 -7.74
CA ASN A 50 7.57 -3.36 -8.25
C ASN A 50 7.07 -4.53 -7.38
N PRO A 51 6.48 -5.60 -7.96
CA PRO A 51 5.94 -6.73 -7.21
C PRO A 51 7.01 -7.43 -6.36
N GLU A 52 8.27 -7.46 -6.78
CA GLU A 52 9.35 -8.04 -5.99
C GLU A 52 9.68 -7.23 -4.73
N VAL A 53 9.45 -5.91 -4.73
CA VAL A 53 9.51 -5.10 -3.50
C VAL A 53 8.39 -5.52 -2.54
N VAL A 54 7.17 -5.72 -3.05
CA VAL A 54 6.04 -6.19 -2.24
C VAL A 54 6.35 -7.56 -1.65
N ARG A 55 6.87 -8.49 -2.46
CA ARG A 55 7.32 -9.83 -2.04
C ARG A 55 8.35 -9.76 -0.93
N ALA A 56 9.39 -8.97 -1.12
CA ALA A 56 10.48 -8.85 -0.16
C ALA A 56 9.98 -8.30 1.18
N VAL A 57 9.08 -7.30 1.17
CA VAL A 57 8.48 -6.77 2.39
C VAL A 57 7.57 -7.80 3.07
N ILE A 58 6.77 -8.57 2.32
CA ILE A 58 5.96 -9.66 2.90
C ILE A 58 6.85 -10.66 3.63
N ARG A 59 7.95 -11.07 3.01
CA ARG A 59 8.90 -12.04 3.60
C ARG A 59 9.57 -11.50 4.87
N GLU A 60 9.96 -10.24 4.88
CA GLU A 60 10.49 -9.61 6.10
C GLU A 60 9.43 -9.55 7.21
N VAL A 61 8.22 -9.07 6.88
CA VAL A 61 7.12 -8.97 7.86
C VAL A 61 6.75 -10.32 8.45
N LYS A 62 6.79 -11.40 7.67
CA LYS A 62 6.52 -12.77 8.15
C LYS A 62 7.49 -13.21 9.26
N LYS A 63 8.72 -12.72 9.29
CA LYS A 63 9.71 -13.06 10.35
C LYS A 63 9.25 -12.61 11.74
N ALA A 64 8.47 -11.53 11.82
CA ALA A 64 7.87 -11.05 13.07
C ALA A 64 6.64 -11.86 13.53
N ASN A 65 6.24 -12.91 12.79
CA ASN A 65 5.07 -13.74 13.10
C ASN A 65 3.78 -12.94 13.31
N PRO A 66 3.35 -12.10 12.34
CA PRO A 66 2.07 -11.42 12.41
C PRO A 66 0.92 -12.44 12.36
N LYS A 67 -0.25 -12.07 12.90
CA LYS A 67 -1.48 -12.85 12.77
C LYS A 67 -2.03 -12.80 11.35
N ARG A 68 -1.83 -11.66 10.67
CA ARG A 68 -2.44 -11.38 9.37
C ARG A 68 -1.62 -10.38 8.57
N ILE A 69 -1.46 -10.64 7.27
CA ILE A 69 -0.87 -9.68 6.32
C ILE A 69 -1.89 -9.46 5.20
N ILE A 70 -2.16 -8.20 4.90
CA ILE A 70 -3.11 -7.78 3.87
C ILE A 70 -2.39 -6.83 2.91
N VAL A 71 -2.42 -7.12 1.62
CA VAL A 71 -2.03 -6.16 0.57
C VAL A 71 -3.31 -5.45 0.12
N ALA A 72 -3.35 -4.13 0.18
CA ALA A 72 -4.57 -3.38 -0.12
C ALA A 72 -4.31 -2.09 -0.91
N GLU A 73 -5.19 -1.79 -1.87
CA GLU A 73 -5.17 -0.56 -2.67
C GLU A 73 -6.58 -0.17 -3.09
N ALA A 74 -6.82 1.11 -3.31
CA ALA A 74 -7.87 1.62 -4.17
C ALA A 74 -7.22 2.27 -5.40
N ALA A 75 -7.33 1.67 -6.57
CA ALA A 75 -6.75 2.19 -7.80
C ALA A 75 -7.26 3.61 -8.14
N ALA A 76 -6.65 4.27 -9.10
CA ALA A 76 -7.06 5.59 -9.57
C ALA A 76 -8.53 5.60 -10.01
N ILE A 77 -9.14 6.79 -10.02
CA ILE A 77 -10.51 6.95 -10.51
C ILE A 77 -10.57 6.49 -11.97
N GLY A 78 -11.59 5.71 -12.30
CA GLY A 78 -11.74 5.12 -13.63
C GLY A 78 -10.96 3.82 -13.87
N CYS A 79 -10.07 3.40 -12.95
CA CYS A 79 -9.34 2.15 -13.06
C CYS A 79 -9.97 1.05 -12.20
N ASP A 80 -9.97 -0.18 -12.69
CA ASP A 80 -10.35 -1.36 -11.91
C ASP A 80 -9.15 -1.83 -11.06
N THR A 81 -9.35 -1.98 -9.74
CA THR A 81 -8.25 -2.31 -8.82
C THR A 81 -7.75 -3.73 -9.00
N GLU A 82 -8.65 -4.68 -9.28
CA GLU A 82 -8.26 -6.08 -9.50
C GLU A 82 -7.41 -6.22 -10.76
N GLU A 83 -7.78 -5.50 -11.82
CA GLU A 83 -6.98 -5.46 -13.04
C GLU A 83 -5.62 -4.79 -12.82
N CYS A 84 -5.57 -3.72 -12.02
CA CYS A 84 -4.31 -3.08 -11.64
C CYS A 84 -3.39 -4.05 -10.87
N PHE A 85 -3.94 -4.81 -9.94
CA PHE A 85 -3.17 -5.84 -9.22
C PHE A 85 -2.67 -6.96 -10.12
N ARG A 86 -3.52 -7.41 -11.06
CA ARG A 86 -3.17 -8.47 -12.00
C ARG A 86 -2.05 -8.06 -12.93
N VAL A 87 -2.17 -6.90 -13.58
CA VAL A 87 -1.21 -6.42 -14.58
C VAL A 87 0.12 -6.03 -13.93
N SER A 88 0.09 -5.43 -12.75
CA SER A 88 1.32 -5.07 -12.02
C SER A 88 2.05 -6.27 -11.40
N GLY A 89 1.49 -7.48 -11.47
CA GLY A 89 2.05 -8.69 -10.87
C GLY A 89 1.88 -8.79 -9.34
N ILE A 90 1.26 -7.80 -8.69
CA ILE A 90 1.06 -7.80 -7.24
C ILE A 90 0.08 -8.90 -6.81
N ALA A 91 -0.94 -9.23 -7.64
CA ALA A 91 -1.86 -10.32 -7.36
C ALA A 91 -1.13 -11.67 -7.29
N ALA A 92 -0.27 -11.97 -8.26
CA ALA A 92 0.52 -13.20 -8.27
C ALA A 92 1.42 -13.31 -7.03
N VAL A 93 2.08 -12.21 -6.64
CA VAL A 93 2.90 -12.19 -5.42
C VAL A 93 2.06 -12.45 -4.17
N ALA A 94 0.88 -11.85 -4.05
CA ALA A 94 0.01 -12.06 -2.88
C ALA A 94 -0.44 -13.51 -2.78
N GLU A 95 -0.80 -14.14 -3.89
CA GLU A 95 -1.18 -15.55 -3.98
C GLU A 95 -0.02 -16.48 -3.62
N GLU A 96 1.16 -16.32 -4.24
CA GLU A 96 2.35 -17.12 -4.00
C GLU A 96 2.86 -17.01 -2.55
N GLU A 97 2.77 -15.83 -1.98
CA GLU A 97 3.14 -15.60 -0.58
C GLU A 97 2.01 -15.94 0.40
N GLY A 98 0.83 -16.35 -0.05
CA GLY A 98 -0.28 -16.75 0.79
C GLY A 98 -0.80 -15.65 1.70
N VAL A 99 -0.86 -14.41 1.22
CA VAL A 99 -1.38 -13.25 1.95
C VAL A 99 -2.67 -12.73 1.32
N GLU A 100 -3.47 -12.02 2.12
CA GLU A 100 -4.73 -11.48 1.63
C GLU A 100 -4.50 -10.31 0.65
N LEU A 101 -5.31 -10.28 -0.42
CA LEU A 101 -5.38 -9.15 -1.35
C LEU A 101 -6.75 -8.50 -1.25
N LYS A 102 -6.80 -7.17 -1.08
CA LYS A 102 -8.07 -6.44 -0.92
C LYS A 102 -8.19 -5.25 -1.87
N ASP A 103 -9.28 -5.21 -2.61
CA ASP A 103 -9.74 -4.02 -3.32
C ASP A 103 -10.52 -3.12 -2.36
N ILE A 104 -9.92 -2.01 -1.98
CA ILE A 104 -10.52 -1.01 -1.08
C ILE A 104 -11.78 -0.37 -1.69
N LYS A 105 -11.86 -0.23 -3.03
CA LYS A 105 -13.05 0.35 -3.67
C LYS A 105 -14.29 -0.51 -3.50
N ARG A 106 -14.12 -1.84 -3.38
CA ARG A 106 -15.21 -2.80 -3.25
C ARG A 106 -15.54 -3.16 -1.80
N ASP A 107 -14.76 -2.66 -0.84
CA ASP A 107 -15.02 -2.90 0.57
C ASP A 107 -16.33 -2.21 0.99
N LYS A 108 -17.17 -2.94 1.72
CA LYS A 108 -18.49 -2.46 2.18
C LYS A 108 -18.52 -2.16 3.68
N ASP A 109 -17.52 -2.63 4.42
CA ASP A 109 -17.41 -2.38 5.86
C ASP A 109 -16.56 -1.14 6.09
N LEU A 110 -17.22 0.02 6.08
CA LEU A 110 -16.59 1.33 6.05
C LEU A 110 -16.81 2.09 7.35
N VAL A 111 -15.81 2.87 7.73
CA VAL A 111 -15.86 3.83 8.84
C VAL A 111 -15.79 5.24 8.27
N ASN A 112 -16.71 6.09 8.72
CA ASN A 112 -16.67 7.51 8.41
C ASN A 112 -15.70 8.21 9.37
N VAL A 113 -14.61 8.77 8.82
CA VAL A 113 -13.55 9.42 9.59
C VAL A 113 -13.59 10.92 9.31
N ALA A 114 -13.82 11.72 10.35
CA ALA A 114 -13.82 13.18 10.23
C ALA A 114 -12.41 13.70 9.88
N VAL A 115 -12.33 14.54 8.87
CA VAL A 115 -11.11 15.26 8.49
C VAL A 115 -11.07 16.60 9.24
N ARG A 116 -10.06 16.76 10.07
CA ARG A 116 -9.79 18.02 10.76
C ARG A 116 -8.63 18.71 10.07
N GLY A 117 -8.91 19.66 9.21
CA GLY A 117 -7.89 20.40 8.50
C GLY A 117 -8.26 21.88 8.32
N TYR A 118 -7.30 22.74 8.56
CA TYR A 118 -7.43 24.15 8.22
C TYR A 118 -7.45 24.30 6.70
N ARG A 119 -8.52 24.80 6.11
CA ARG A 119 -8.73 24.99 4.67
C ARG A 119 -9.04 23.72 3.86
N SER A 120 -9.54 22.65 4.47
CA SER A 120 -10.06 21.51 3.72
C SER A 120 -11.55 21.71 3.42
N ASN A 121 -11.95 21.53 2.16
CA ASN A 121 -13.36 21.43 1.76
C ASN A 121 -13.89 20.00 2.01
N ILE A 122 -13.05 19.09 2.48
CA ILE A 122 -13.39 17.71 2.81
C ILE A 122 -13.55 17.65 4.33
N ASP A 123 -14.75 17.31 4.78
CA ASP A 123 -15.09 17.19 6.20
C ASP A 123 -14.95 15.75 6.72
N HIS A 124 -15.03 14.77 5.84
CA HIS A 124 -14.87 13.35 6.18
C HIS A 124 -14.34 12.52 5.02
N VAL A 125 -13.85 11.32 5.33
CA VAL A 125 -13.45 10.28 4.37
C VAL A 125 -14.00 8.93 4.80
N LEU A 126 -14.28 8.06 3.83
CA LEU A 126 -14.66 6.68 4.07
C LEU A 126 -13.43 5.78 3.98
N LEU A 127 -13.11 5.12 5.07
CA LEU A 127 -12.01 4.17 5.17
C LEU A 127 -12.55 2.76 5.46
N PRO A 128 -12.01 1.71 4.86
CA PRO A 128 -12.31 0.36 5.26
C PRO A 128 -12.01 0.12 6.74
N LYS A 129 -12.93 -0.56 7.43
CA LYS A 129 -12.78 -0.86 8.86
C LYS A 129 -11.52 -1.65 9.17
N PHE A 130 -11.13 -2.62 8.30
CA PHE A 130 -9.91 -3.38 8.48
C PHE A 130 -8.63 -2.52 8.53
N LEU A 131 -8.63 -1.36 7.85
CA LEU A 131 -7.51 -0.41 7.92
C LEU A 131 -7.45 0.29 9.27
N MET A 132 -8.62 0.60 9.85
CA MET A 132 -8.72 1.24 11.17
C MET A 132 -8.37 0.27 12.31
N GLU A 133 -8.59 -1.02 12.09
CA GLU A 133 -8.28 -2.10 13.03
C GLU A 133 -6.86 -2.67 12.86
N ALA A 134 -6.16 -2.29 11.79
CA ALA A 134 -4.79 -2.73 11.57
C ALA A 134 -3.82 -2.14 12.60
N ASP A 135 -2.91 -2.97 13.07
CA ASP A 135 -1.86 -2.54 14.01
C ASP A 135 -0.75 -1.76 13.30
N HIS A 136 -0.47 -2.13 12.06
CA HIS A 136 0.58 -1.53 11.25
C HIS A 136 0.12 -1.30 9.82
N LEU A 137 0.48 -0.13 9.26
CA LEU A 137 0.33 0.21 7.85
C LEU A 137 1.71 0.51 7.25
N ILE A 138 2.17 -0.35 6.35
CA ILE A 138 3.42 -0.14 5.61
C ILE A 138 3.07 0.43 4.25
N ASN A 139 3.44 1.68 4.04
CA ASN A 139 3.23 2.38 2.78
C ASN A 139 4.41 2.13 1.84
N LEU A 140 4.16 1.53 0.68
CA LEU A 140 5.15 1.15 -0.34
C LEU A 140 4.98 2.02 -1.60
N PRO A 141 5.31 3.31 -1.54
CA PRO A 141 5.18 4.21 -2.68
C PRO A 141 6.25 3.93 -3.72
N ILE A 142 5.99 4.39 -4.94
CA ILE A 142 7.03 4.60 -5.94
C ILE A 142 7.28 6.10 -6.10
N LEU A 143 8.54 6.49 -6.17
CA LEU A 143 8.93 7.86 -6.48
C LEU A 143 8.95 8.05 -7.99
N LYS A 144 8.03 8.83 -8.52
CA LYS A 144 7.87 9.05 -9.96
C LYS A 144 7.37 10.45 -10.29
N ALA A 145 7.58 10.90 -11.53
CA ALA A 145 6.93 12.10 -12.04
C ALA A 145 5.41 11.94 -12.05
N HIS A 146 4.70 13.04 -11.92
CA HIS A 146 3.23 13.06 -11.94
C HIS A 146 2.72 14.26 -12.73
N ALA A 147 1.79 14.02 -13.66
CA ALA A 147 1.27 15.03 -14.58
C ALA A 147 0.72 16.29 -13.89
N SER A 148 -0.01 16.12 -12.77
CA SER A 148 -0.67 17.23 -12.07
C SER A 148 0.09 17.72 -10.82
N MET A 149 0.88 16.85 -10.17
CA MET A 149 1.49 17.11 -8.87
C MET A 149 3.00 17.23 -8.93
N VAL A 150 3.57 17.36 -10.14
CA VAL A 150 4.99 17.37 -10.45
C VAL A 150 5.65 16.04 -10.07
N PHE A 151 5.51 15.59 -8.81
CA PHE A 151 6.03 14.31 -8.37
C PHE A 151 5.06 13.54 -7.47
N SER A 152 5.22 12.22 -7.40
CA SER A 152 4.46 11.30 -6.58
C SER A 152 5.39 10.53 -5.63
N GLY A 153 4.96 10.36 -4.40
CA GLY A 153 5.68 9.65 -3.35
C GLY A 153 4.76 9.22 -2.22
N ALA A 154 5.29 9.09 -1.00
CA ALA A 154 4.60 8.51 0.15
C ALA A 154 3.28 9.21 0.51
N LEU A 155 3.27 10.54 0.60
CA LEU A 155 2.06 11.30 0.95
C LEU A 155 0.95 11.11 -0.07
N LYS A 156 1.28 11.12 -1.37
CA LYS A 156 0.28 10.92 -2.41
C LYS A 156 -0.21 9.47 -2.46
N ASN A 157 0.67 8.51 -2.21
CA ASN A 157 0.32 7.10 -2.23
C ASN A 157 -0.72 6.76 -1.15
N ILE A 158 -0.66 7.39 0.03
CA ILE A 158 -1.60 7.12 1.10
C ILE A 158 -3.06 7.49 0.73
N LYS A 159 -3.29 8.36 -0.24
CA LYS A 159 -4.64 8.62 -0.75
C LYS A 159 -5.36 7.35 -1.25
N GLY A 160 -4.58 6.32 -1.63
CA GLY A 160 -5.10 5.00 -2.04
C GLY A 160 -5.77 4.19 -0.92
N VAL A 161 -5.80 4.65 0.32
CA VAL A 161 -6.57 4.01 1.40
C VAL A 161 -8.03 4.48 1.48
N VAL A 162 -8.36 5.59 0.79
CA VAL A 162 -9.73 6.13 0.78
C VAL A 162 -10.58 5.36 -0.23
N GLN A 163 -11.73 4.86 0.24
CA GLN A 163 -12.63 4.04 -0.57
C GLN A 163 -13.25 4.85 -1.72
N ASP A 164 -13.84 6.00 -1.42
CA ASP A 164 -14.37 6.92 -2.42
C ASP A 164 -13.52 8.17 -2.54
N LYS A 165 -12.89 8.33 -3.72
CA LYS A 165 -12.01 9.45 -4.03
C LYS A 165 -12.68 10.52 -4.89
N VAL A 166 -13.90 10.29 -5.36
CA VAL A 166 -14.57 11.20 -6.31
C VAL A 166 -14.83 12.54 -5.64
N HIS A 167 -15.38 12.54 -4.42
CA HIS A 167 -15.64 13.76 -3.67
C HIS A 167 -14.38 14.52 -3.21
N MET A 168 -13.20 13.89 -3.29
CA MET A 168 -11.92 14.53 -2.98
C MET A 168 -11.32 15.32 -4.17
N GLN A 169 -12.03 15.42 -5.29
CA GLN A 169 -11.58 16.14 -6.49
C GLN A 169 -12.19 17.55 -6.61
N MET A 170 -13.09 17.92 -5.72
CA MET A 170 -13.73 19.24 -5.70
C MET A 170 -12.84 20.31 -5.04
#